data_f078fd2c0945acd82c31a60a375ad2d9
#
_entry.id   f078fd2c0945acd82c31a60a375ad2d9
#
_cell.length_a   1.000
_cell.length_b   1.000
_cell.length_c   1.000
_cell.angle_alpha   90.00
_cell.angle_beta   90.00
_cell.angle_gamma   90.00
#
_symmetry.space_group_name_H-M   'P 1'
#
loop_
_entity.id
_entity.type
_entity.pdbx_description
1 polymer ?
#
loop_
_entity_poly.entity_id
_entity_poly.type
_entity_poly.pdbx_seq_one_letter_code
_entity_poly.pdbx_strand_id
1 'polypeptide(L)'
;MLEITQAINENQSEEVLINIFKFTCLVHLDVRSMILYLAKEGDFEQRIAHGVKSKTPVLLSADAVEENKTSGSLSIRLEDGYSFGELETYLPVYHKETLLAILFLKQKNKELELDLDFTQALANILVVALENKRFARRQLEQEVVKREMEIASQVQQLLFPAVLPNTEFLKAEVTYIPHSKVGGDYYDLISSGEDKLYFCIADVSGKGMAAALLMSNFQAALRTLLRSHTDLETLIQQLNFTLFDLTKGERFLTFFLGEYEFASGNLRFVNAGHNPPVLYGAASGTTEFLEAGTTILGAFEFVPFLEVGLREGLRDFTIHLYTDGLTEAMNPEEEEFGEERLKEFIEKNKDQDPAQFHREFRSAMDKFSKKVPFHDDLTLLSLRFSRA
;
A
#
# COMPACT_ATOMS: atom_id res chain seq x y z
N MET A 1 26.27 -22.31 29.33
CA MET A 1 26.53 -21.19 28.36
C MET A 1 27.06 -21.68 27.03
N LEU A 2 28.11 -22.50 26.99
CA LEU A 2 28.70 -22.95 25.70
C LEU A 2 27.68 -23.63 24.77
N GLU A 3 26.86 -24.54 25.30
CA GLU A 3 25.86 -25.27 24.49
C GLU A 3 24.79 -24.37 23.84
N ILE A 4 24.26 -23.39 24.60
CA ILE A 4 23.25 -22.47 24.04
C ILE A 4 23.87 -21.55 23.00
N THR A 5 25.10 -21.08 23.22
CA THR A 5 25.83 -20.25 22.26
C THR A 5 26.17 -21.02 20.98
N GLN A 6 26.55 -22.28 21.11
CA GLN A 6 26.79 -23.16 19.97
C GLN A 6 25.51 -23.40 19.17
N ALA A 7 24.39 -23.72 19.85
CA ALA A 7 23.09 -23.90 19.20
C ALA A 7 22.59 -22.64 18.47
N ILE A 8 22.90 -21.45 19.01
CA ILE A 8 22.63 -20.16 18.34
C ILE A 8 23.45 -20.03 17.07
N ASN A 9 24.76 -20.31 17.14
CA ASN A 9 25.66 -20.24 16.00
C ASN A 9 25.31 -21.25 14.88
N GLU A 10 24.81 -22.42 15.29
CA GLU A 10 24.31 -23.47 14.36
C GLU A 10 22.89 -23.16 13.85
N ASN A 11 22.31 -22.03 14.21
CA ASN A 11 20.96 -21.61 13.83
C ASN A 11 19.86 -22.63 14.17
N GLN A 12 19.99 -23.32 15.30
CA GLN A 12 19.00 -24.30 15.78
C GLN A 12 17.63 -23.67 16.00
N SER A 13 16.54 -24.48 15.98
CA SER A 13 15.17 -23.97 16.12
C SER A 13 14.91 -23.31 17.50
N GLU A 14 13.87 -22.48 17.58
CA GLU A 14 13.44 -21.86 18.86
C GLU A 14 13.18 -22.90 19.93
N GLU A 15 12.55 -24.02 19.57
CA GLU A 15 12.27 -25.13 20.51
C GLU A 15 13.55 -25.77 21.06
N VAL A 16 14.57 -25.94 20.21
CA VAL A 16 15.86 -26.47 20.64
C VAL A 16 16.54 -25.51 21.61
N LEU A 17 16.54 -24.22 21.34
CA LEU A 17 17.10 -23.20 22.24
C LEU A 17 16.39 -23.18 23.60
N ILE A 18 15.05 -23.22 23.60
CA ILE A 18 14.24 -23.27 24.83
C ILE A 18 14.51 -24.55 25.61
N ASN A 19 14.66 -25.69 24.94
CA ASN A 19 14.95 -26.98 25.60
C ASN A 19 16.36 -26.99 26.19
N ILE A 20 17.39 -26.47 25.51
CA ILE A 20 18.74 -26.33 26.05
C ILE A 20 18.73 -25.43 27.29
N PHE A 21 18.04 -24.29 27.22
CA PHE A 21 17.87 -23.38 28.35
C PHE A 21 17.23 -24.11 29.56
N LYS A 22 16.10 -24.77 29.32
CA LYS A 22 15.40 -25.57 30.33
C LYS A 22 16.34 -26.60 30.97
N PHE A 23 17.04 -27.38 30.16
CA PHE A 23 17.97 -28.42 30.62
C PHE A 23 19.11 -27.81 31.44
N THR A 24 19.69 -26.71 31.01
CA THR A 24 20.73 -25.99 31.73
C THR A 24 20.25 -25.54 33.12
N CYS A 25 19.04 -24.97 33.21
CA CYS A 25 18.45 -24.58 34.50
C CYS A 25 18.24 -25.77 35.43
N LEU A 26 17.72 -26.88 34.91
CA LEU A 26 17.41 -28.08 35.73
C LEU A 26 18.66 -28.81 36.23
N VAL A 27 19.74 -28.85 35.41
CA VAL A 27 20.94 -29.65 35.71
C VAL A 27 22.05 -28.83 36.36
N HIS A 28 22.32 -27.62 35.83
CA HIS A 28 23.45 -26.81 36.26
C HIS A 28 23.10 -25.77 37.35
N LEU A 29 21.82 -25.35 37.42
CA LEU A 29 21.37 -24.36 38.41
C LEU A 29 20.52 -25.00 39.52
N ASP A 30 20.44 -26.33 39.59
CA ASP A 30 19.68 -27.09 40.58
C ASP A 30 18.21 -26.62 40.73
N VAL A 31 17.58 -26.23 39.62
CA VAL A 31 16.19 -25.78 39.57
C VAL A 31 15.28 -26.99 39.66
N ARG A 32 14.27 -26.94 40.53
CA ARG A 32 13.25 -27.99 40.70
C ARG A 32 12.03 -27.72 39.82
N SER A 33 11.59 -26.48 39.82
CA SER A 33 10.39 -26.05 39.09
C SER A 33 10.66 -24.72 38.41
N MET A 34 10.12 -24.55 37.20
CA MET A 34 10.28 -23.30 36.44
C MET A 34 9.10 -23.04 35.52
N ILE A 35 8.84 -21.77 35.30
CA ILE A 35 7.94 -21.28 34.25
C ILE A 35 8.67 -20.18 33.51
N LEU A 36 8.60 -20.21 32.19
CA LEU A 36 9.08 -19.14 31.32
C LEU A 36 7.93 -18.62 30.47
N TYR A 37 7.69 -17.33 30.59
CA TYR A 37 6.84 -16.58 29.70
C TYR A 37 7.69 -15.76 28.76
N LEU A 38 7.32 -15.71 27.47
CA LEU A 38 7.94 -14.88 26.46
C LEU A 38 6.92 -13.90 25.88
N ALA A 39 7.35 -12.67 25.63
CA ALA A 39 6.50 -11.66 25.00
C ALA A 39 6.06 -12.11 23.59
N LYS A 40 4.76 -11.90 23.31
CA LYS A 40 4.12 -12.20 22.04
C LYS A 40 2.94 -11.26 21.83
N GLU A 41 2.98 -10.43 20.78
CA GLU A 41 1.88 -9.54 20.37
C GLU A 41 1.33 -8.63 21.49
N GLY A 42 2.18 -8.22 22.41
CA GLY A 42 1.82 -7.37 23.55
C GLY A 42 1.56 -8.15 24.84
N ASP A 43 1.26 -9.44 24.79
CA ASP A 43 1.05 -10.32 25.94
C ASP A 43 2.27 -11.21 26.21
N PHE A 44 2.18 -12.12 27.20
CA PHE A 44 3.23 -13.08 27.55
C PHE A 44 2.73 -14.51 27.45
N GLU A 45 3.27 -15.27 26.48
CA GLU A 45 2.93 -16.68 26.26
C GLU A 45 3.81 -17.61 27.09
N GLN A 46 3.21 -18.59 27.77
CA GLN A 46 3.94 -19.61 28.51
C GLN A 46 4.66 -20.57 27.55
N ARG A 47 5.98 -20.60 27.61
CA ARG A 47 6.82 -21.48 26.76
C ARG A 47 7.45 -22.64 27.51
N ILE A 48 7.62 -22.51 28.81
CA ILE A 48 8.07 -23.57 29.69
C ILE A 48 7.14 -23.61 30.91
N ALA A 49 6.67 -24.80 31.28
CA ALA A 49 6.11 -25.12 32.59
C ALA A 49 6.69 -26.47 33.01
N HIS A 50 7.54 -26.48 34.03
CA HIS A 50 8.17 -27.71 34.52
C HIS A 50 8.10 -27.79 36.04
N GLY A 51 7.69 -28.97 36.55
CA GLY A 51 7.66 -29.24 37.97
C GLY A 51 6.63 -28.46 38.79
N VAL A 52 5.73 -27.72 38.12
CA VAL A 52 4.69 -26.91 38.77
C VAL A 52 3.40 -27.71 38.88
N LYS A 53 2.82 -27.75 40.09
CA LYS A 53 1.57 -28.49 40.39
C LYS A 53 0.33 -27.60 40.28
N SER A 54 0.48 -26.29 40.49
CA SER A 54 -0.60 -25.33 40.39
C SER A 54 -0.96 -25.05 38.95
N LYS A 55 -2.23 -24.71 38.70
CA LYS A 55 -2.69 -24.26 37.38
C LYS A 55 -2.12 -22.86 37.10
N THR A 56 -1.36 -22.74 36.04
CA THR A 56 -0.77 -21.48 35.59
C THR A 56 -1.41 -21.04 34.31
N PRO A 57 -1.58 -19.71 34.07
CA PRO A 57 -2.14 -19.21 32.81
C PRO A 57 -1.21 -19.54 31.65
N VAL A 58 -1.78 -19.95 30.50
CA VAL A 58 -1.02 -20.17 29.27
C VAL A 58 -0.64 -18.83 28.62
N LEU A 59 -1.48 -17.82 28.83
CA LEU A 59 -1.27 -16.45 28.37
C LEU A 59 -1.44 -15.50 29.57
N LEU A 60 -0.49 -14.60 29.79
CA LEU A 60 -0.57 -13.49 30.72
C LEU A 60 -0.79 -12.21 29.91
N SER A 61 -1.89 -11.51 30.18
CA SER A 61 -2.13 -10.20 29.59
C SER A 61 -1.07 -9.20 30.03
N ALA A 62 -0.68 -8.30 29.15
CA ALA A 62 0.20 -7.19 29.50
C ALA A 62 -0.35 -6.36 30.67
N ASP A 63 -1.66 -6.16 30.71
CA ASP A 63 -2.34 -5.42 31.79
C ASP A 63 -2.30 -6.13 33.14
N ALA A 64 -2.06 -7.45 33.15
CA ALA A 64 -1.88 -8.23 34.37
C ALA A 64 -0.47 -8.07 34.97
N VAL A 65 0.48 -7.56 34.20
CA VAL A 65 1.88 -7.40 34.60
C VAL A 65 2.16 -5.93 34.92
N GLU A 66 2.18 -5.60 36.22
CA GLU A 66 2.52 -4.24 36.67
C GLU A 66 4.02 -4.14 37.00
N GLU A 67 4.68 -3.25 36.32
CA GLU A 67 6.10 -2.99 36.46
C GLU A 67 6.34 -1.77 37.37
N ASN A 68 7.03 -1.96 38.47
CA ASN A 68 7.51 -0.84 39.28
C ASN A 68 8.92 -0.44 38.83
N LYS A 69 9.00 0.50 37.90
CA LYS A 69 10.27 0.98 37.31
C LYS A 69 11.24 1.55 38.34
N THR A 70 10.75 2.00 39.50
CA THR A 70 11.59 2.60 40.55
C THR A 70 12.27 1.54 41.41
N SER A 71 11.61 0.43 41.69
CA SER A 71 12.14 -0.67 42.53
C SER A 71 12.65 -1.87 41.71
N GLY A 72 12.41 -1.90 40.39
CA GLY A 72 12.70 -3.04 39.54
C GLY A 72 11.88 -4.28 39.87
N SER A 73 10.76 -4.11 40.62
CA SER A 73 9.88 -5.22 41.01
C SER A 73 8.71 -5.36 40.05
N LEU A 74 8.29 -6.61 39.83
CA LEU A 74 7.11 -6.94 39.04
C LEU A 74 6.00 -7.41 39.99
N SER A 75 4.79 -6.90 39.81
CA SER A 75 3.58 -7.50 40.40
C SER A 75 2.71 -8.07 39.27
N ILE A 76 2.17 -9.25 39.50
CA ILE A 76 1.35 -9.95 38.51
C ILE A 76 -0.02 -10.26 39.15
N ARG A 77 -1.06 -9.69 38.52
CA ARG A 77 -2.45 -10.02 38.88
C ARG A 77 -2.87 -11.29 38.19
N LEU A 78 -3.25 -12.30 38.96
CA LEU A 78 -3.80 -13.56 38.46
C LEU A 78 -5.30 -13.58 38.66
N GLU A 79 -6.01 -14.13 37.69
CA GLU A 79 -7.44 -14.44 37.82
C GLU A 79 -7.67 -15.56 38.81
N ASP A 80 -8.89 -15.68 39.34
CA ASP A 80 -9.29 -16.71 40.29
C ASP A 80 -9.03 -18.13 39.74
N GLY A 81 -8.38 -18.94 40.54
CA GLY A 81 -8.03 -20.34 40.22
C GLY A 81 -6.65 -20.52 39.55
N TYR A 82 -5.93 -19.45 39.27
CA TYR A 82 -4.52 -19.50 38.83
C TYR A 82 -3.58 -19.16 40.00
N SER A 83 -2.42 -19.80 40.01
CA SER A 83 -1.39 -19.56 41.03
C SER A 83 -0.02 -19.96 40.50
N PHE A 84 1.01 -19.20 40.80
CA PHE A 84 2.39 -19.64 40.57
C PHE A 84 2.88 -20.66 41.63
N GLY A 85 2.04 -20.98 42.60
CA GLY A 85 2.30 -22.01 43.60
C GLY A 85 3.50 -21.68 44.48
N GLU A 86 4.45 -22.61 44.54
CA GLU A 86 5.63 -22.52 45.37
C GLU A 86 6.85 -21.89 44.69
N LEU A 87 6.68 -21.17 43.57
CA LEU A 87 7.78 -20.48 42.87
C LEU A 87 8.23 -19.26 43.68
N GLU A 88 9.48 -19.30 44.15
CA GLU A 88 10.00 -18.37 45.16
C GLU A 88 10.73 -17.18 44.55
N THR A 89 11.26 -17.35 43.32
CA THR A 89 12.07 -16.34 42.64
C THR A 89 11.51 -16.07 41.27
N TYR A 90 11.44 -14.79 40.89
CA TYR A 90 11.16 -14.40 39.51
C TYR A 90 12.26 -13.48 39.00
N LEU A 91 12.55 -13.59 37.69
CA LEU A 91 13.55 -12.80 36.99
C LEU A 91 12.88 -12.20 35.75
N PRO A 92 12.71 -10.86 35.70
CA PRO A 92 12.31 -10.18 34.49
C PRO A 92 13.50 -10.06 33.54
N VAL A 93 13.27 -10.29 32.27
CA VAL A 93 14.28 -10.22 31.21
C VAL A 93 13.95 -9.11 30.26
N TYR A 94 14.82 -8.10 30.22
CA TYR A 94 14.64 -6.91 29.39
C TYR A 94 15.58 -6.91 28.19
N HIS A 95 15.11 -6.35 27.10
CA HIS A 95 15.98 -5.86 26.03
C HIS A 95 15.78 -4.35 25.90
N LYS A 96 16.82 -3.59 26.18
CA LYS A 96 16.73 -2.13 26.40
C LYS A 96 15.70 -1.83 27.51
N GLU A 97 14.60 -1.14 27.17
CA GLU A 97 13.53 -0.79 28.12
C GLU A 97 12.30 -1.70 28.03
N THR A 98 12.31 -2.70 27.13
CA THR A 98 11.15 -3.57 26.88
C THR A 98 11.29 -4.88 27.62
N LEU A 99 10.29 -5.24 28.43
CA LEU A 99 10.19 -6.56 29.09
C LEU A 99 9.88 -7.61 28.02
N LEU A 100 10.77 -8.58 27.81
CA LEU A 100 10.63 -9.62 26.79
C LEU A 100 10.37 -11.01 27.37
N ALA A 101 10.73 -11.25 28.64
CA ALA A 101 10.40 -12.51 29.27
C ALA A 101 10.29 -12.35 30.78
N ILE A 102 9.55 -13.30 31.38
CA ILE A 102 9.44 -13.45 32.83
C ILE A 102 9.74 -14.91 33.17
N LEU A 103 10.79 -15.10 33.96
CA LEU A 103 11.21 -16.43 34.40
C LEU A 103 10.91 -16.61 35.88
N PHE A 104 10.11 -17.64 36.23
CA PHE A 104 9.85 -18.06 37.60
C PHE A 104 10.60 -19.32 37.89
N LEU A 105 11.21 -19.39 39.09
CA LEU A 105 12.10 -20.48 39.51
C LEU A 105 11.85 -20.92 40.94
N LYS A 106 12.07 -22.21 41.18
CA LYS A 106 12.24 -22.79 42.55
C LYS A 106 13.43 -23.74 42.54
N GLN A 107 14.34 -23.58 43.51
CA GLN A 107 15.47 -24.49 43.68
C GLN A 107 15.09 -25.81 44.35
N LYS A 108 15.92 -26.84 44.14
CA LYS A 108 15.81 -28.14 44.85
C LYS A 108 16.35 -28.05 46.26
N ASN A 109 17.54 -27.41 46.40
CA ASN A 109 18.22 -27.27 47.68
C ASN A 109 18.26 -25.81 48.13
N LYS A 110 17.66 -25.47 49.28
CA LYS A 110 17.63 -24.10 49.84
C LYS A 110 18.97 -23.64 50.45
N GLU A 111 19.91 -24.59 50.69
CA GLU A 111 21.24 -24.24 51.20
C GLU A 111 22.20 -23.76 50.14
N LEU A 112 21.90 -23.98 48.86
CA LEU A 112 22.68 -23.48 47.75
C LEU A 112 22.02 -22.16 47.29
N GLU A 113 22.78 -21.06 47.28
CA GLU A 113 22.33 -19.80 46.69
C GLU A 113 22.24 -19.96 45.18
N LEU A 114 21.10 -19.54 44.60
CA LEU A 114 20.93 -19.46 43.16
C LEU A 114 21.83 -18.37 42.59
N ASP A 115 22.69 -18.73 41.68
CA ASP A 115 23.46 -17.74 40.92
C ASP A 115 22.52 -16.96 39.99
N LEU A 116 21.97 -15.87 40.55
CA LEU A 116 21.00 -15.01 39.86
C LEU A 116 21.64 -14.32 38.66
N ASP A 117 22.92 -13.90 38.75
CA ASP A 117 23.63 -13.23 37.68
C ASP A 117 23.83 -14.17 36.49
N PHE A 118 24.23 -15.41 36.76
CA PHE A 118 24.36 -16.42 35.70
C PHE A 118 23.02 -16.79 35.10
N THR A 119 21.98 -16.92 35.89
CA THR A 119 20.61 -17.23 35.45
C THR A 119 20.07 -16.10 34.57
N GLN A 120 20.27 -14.85 34.99
CA GLN A 120 19.89 -13.66 34.23
C GLN A 120 20.65 -13.58 32.90
N ALA A 121 21.97 -13.82 32.92
CA ALA A 121 22.79 -13.82 31.72
C ALA A 121 22.33 -14.91 30.72
N LEU A 122 22.03 -16.11 31.21
CA LEU A 122 21.53 -17.22 30.39
C LEU A 122 20.16 -16.90 29.78
N ALA A 123 19.25 -16.35 30.58
CA ALA A 123 17.94 -15.92 30.11
C ALA A 123 18.03 -14.79 29.08
N ASN A 124 18.91 -13.81 29.31
CA ASN A 124 19.18 -12.73 28.33
C ASN A 124 19.70 -13.29 27.00
N ILE A 125 20.63 -14.23 27.02
CA ILE A 125 21.16 -14.85 25.79
C ILE A 125 20.04 -15.56 25.03
N LEU A 126 19.20 -16.34 25.72
CA LEU A 126 18.05 -17.01 25.11
C LEU A 126 17.11 -15.98 24.45
N VAL A 127 16.68 -14.97 25.21
CA VAL A 127 15.70 -13.99 24.75
C VAL A 127 16.23 -13.21 23.55
N VAL A 128 17.48 -12.73 23.60
CA VAL A 128 18.12 -12.04 22.48
C VAL A 128 18.20 -12.95 21.24
N ALA A 129 18.54 -14.23 21.42
CA ALA A 129 18.60 -15.18 20.31
C ALA A 129 17.22 -15.41 19.67
N LEU A 130 16.16 -15.55 20.48
CA LEU A 130 14.79 -15.72 20.01
C LEU A 130 14.29 -14.47 19.28
N GLU A 131 14.55 -13.27 19.82
CA GLU A 131 14.17 -12.02 19.17
C GLU A 131 14.92 -11.81 17.85
N ASN A 132 16.21 -12.12 17.77
CA ASN A 132 16.95 -12.06 16.52
C ASN A 132 16.38 -13.00 15.46
N LYS A 133 15.96 -14.21 15.82
CA LYS A 133 15.29 -15.14 14.90
C LYS A 133 13.94 -14.62 14.42
N ARG A 134 13.14 -14.08 15.33
CA ARG A 134 11.83 -13.48 14.99
C ARG A 134 12.01 -12.28 14.05
N PHE A 135 13.00 -11.44 14.33
CA PHE A 135 13.33 -10.29 13.49
C PHE A 135 13.76 -10.73 12.08
N ALA A 136 14.69 -11.69 11.99
CA ALA A 136 15.14 -12.22 10.71
C ALA A 136 13.99 -12.85 9.90
N ARG A 137 13.08 -13.58 10.56
CA ARG A 137 11.91 -14.16 9.92
C ARG A 137 10.96 -13.08 9.37
N ARG A 138 10.65 -12.04 10.18
CA ARG A 138 9.81 -10.91 9.73
C ARG A 138 10.43 -10.19 8.54
N GLN A 139 11.75 -9.98 8.56
CA GLN A 139 12.45 -9.37 7.43
C GLN A 139 12.31 -10.21 6.15
N LEU A 140 12.47 -11.52 6.25
CA LEU A 140 12.32 -12.42 5.11
C LEU A 140 10.89 -12.39 4.56
N GLU A 141 9.88 -12.44 5.43
CA GLU A 141 8.47 -12.35 5.05
C GLU A 141 8.18 -11.01 4.34
N GLN A 142 8.70 -9.89 4.86
CA GLN A 142 8.57 -8.58 4.22
C GLN A 142 9.27 -8.51 2.86
N GLU A 143 10.43 -9.14 2.73
CA GLU A 143 11.16 -9.18 1.45
C GLU A 143 10.42 -10.00 0.40
N VAL A 144 9.81 -11.13 0.79
CA VAL A 144 8.95 -11.93 -0.11
C VAL A 144 7.77 -11.11 -0.61
N VAL A 145 7.01 -10.48 0.30
CA VAL A 145 5.86 -9.61 -0.07
C VAL A 145 6.29 -8.48 -0.99
N LYS A 146 7.42 -7.82 -0.67
CA LYS A 146 7.98 -6.76 -1.52
C LYS A 146 8.29 -7.25 -2.93
N ARG A 147 8.86 -8.44 -3.06
CA ARG A 147 9.20 -9.04 -4.35
C ARG A 147 7.96 -9.42 -5.16
N GLU A 148 6.94 -9.96 -4.51
CA GLU A 148 5.65 -10.25 -5.16
C GLU A 148 5.00 -8.97 -5.70
N MET A 149 5.04 -7.87 -4.93
CA MET A 149 4.57 -6.56 -5.38
C MET A 149 5.37 -5.99 -6.56
N GLU A 150 6.68 -6.23 -6.62
CA GLU A 150 7.51 -5.83 -7.76
C GLU A 150 7.14 -6.59 -9.03
N ILE A 151 6.86 -7.88 -8.92
CA ILE A 151 6.37 -8.69 -10.06
C ILE A 151 5.00 -8.20 -10.51
N ALA A 152 4.08 -7.94 -9.59
CA ALA A 152 2.76 -7.40 -9.92
C ALA A 152 2.86 -6.04 -10.63
N SER A 153 3.77 -5.16 -10.20
CA SER A 153 4.05 -3.88 -10.85
C SER A 153 4.54 -4.06 -12.29
N GLN A 154 5.46 -5.00 -12.53
CA GLN A 154 5.94 -5.29 -13.88
C GLN A 154 4.81 -5.79 -14.81
N VAL A 155 3.93 -6.66 -14.30
CA VAL A 155 2.77 -7.14 -15.07
C VAL A 155 1.80 -5.99 -15.34
N GLN A 156 1.53 -5.15 -14.35
CA GLN A 156 0.66 -3.99 -14.52
C GLN A 156 1.19 -3.01 -15.57
N GLN A 157 2.51 -2.76 -15.60
CA GLN A 157 3.14 -1.91 -16.62
C GLN A 157 2.90 -2.38 -18.06
N LEU A 158 2.67 -3.67 -18.29
CA LEU A 158 2.33 -4.22 -19.62
C LEU A 158 0.90 -3.82 -20.06
N LEU A 159 0.06 -3.37 -19.16
CA LEU A 159 -1.31 -2.94 -19.47
C LEU A 159 -1.37 -1.53 -20.04
N PHE A 160 -0.35 -0.72 -19.79
CA PHE A 160 -0.23 0.64 -20.33
C PHE A 160 0.29 0.62 -21.76
N PRO A 161 0.07 1.69 -22.54
CA PRO A 161 0.65 1.82 -23.87
C PRO A 161 2.18 1.73 -23.83
N ALA A 162 2.75 0.78 -24.56
CA ALA A 162 4.21 0.60 -24.61
C ALA A 162 4.93 1.79 -25.28
N VAL A 163 4.25 2.45 -26.23
CA VAL A 163 4.77 3.61 -26.96
C VAL A 163 3.61 4.59 -27.13
N LEU A 164 3.85 5.84 -26.74
CA LEU A 164 2.92 6.93 -26.99
C LEU A 164 3.12 7.49 -28.40
N PRO A 165 2.03 7.93 -29.08
CA PRO A 165 2.14 8.55 -30.39
C PRO A 165 3.04 9.79 -30.35
N ASN A 166 3.95 9.88 -31.31
CA ASN A 166 4.78 11.05 -31.53
C ASN A 166 4.94 11.27 -33.05
N THR A 167 3.87 11.72 -33.65
CA THR A 167 3.76 11.97 -35.07
C THR A 167 3.63 13.49 -35.36
N GLU A 168 3.56 13.87 -36.62
CA GLU A 168 3.29 15.26 -37.02
C GLU A 168 1.88 15.71 -36.59
N PHE A 169 0.91 14.78 -36.56
CA PHE A 169 -0.50 15.07 -36.30
C PHE A 169 -0.93 14.84 -34.85
N LEU A 170 -0.21 13.97 -34.12
CA LEU A 170 -0.53 13.63 -32.74
C LEU A 170 0.75 13.41 -31.94
N LYS A 171 0.92 14.20 -30.88
CA LYS A 171 1.96 14.01 -29.89
C LYS A 171 1.32 13.73 -28.54
N ALA A 172 1.77 12.70 -27.85
CA ALA A 172 1.33 12.34 -26.52
C ALA A 172 2.52 12.24 -25.56
N GLU A 173 2.31 12.70 -24.34
CA GLU A 173 3.27 12.53 -23.24
C GLU A 173 2.51 12.23 -21.94
N VAL A 174 3.12 11.46 -21.05
CA VAL A 174 2.55 11.09 -19.75
C VAL A 174 3.55 11.30 -18.64
N THR A 175 3.06 11.80 -17.52
CA THR A 175 3.73 11.73 -16.23
C THR A 175 2.88 10.82 -15.36
N TYR A 176 3.39 9.64 -14.99
CA TYR A 176 2.77 8.70 -14.09
C TYR A 176 3.71 8.43 -12.92
N ILE A 177 3.26 8.70 -11.71
CA ILE A 177 4.01 8.50 -10.46
C ILE A 177 3.09 7.73 -9.52
N PRO A 178 3.24 6.40 -9.43
CA PRO A 178 2.42 5.61 -8.53
C PRO A 178 2.78 5.87 -7.05
N HIS A 179 1.77 5.99 -6.19
CA HIS A 179 1.95 6.10 -4.74
C HIS A 179 2.61 4.86 -4.14
N SER A 180 2.26 3.70 -4.64
CA SER A 180 2.81 2.42 -4.20
C SER A 180 3.45 1.66 -5.36
N LYS A 181 3.80 0.36 -5.17
CA LYS A 181 4.38 -0.46 -6.25
C LYS A 181 3.38 -0.73 -7.37
N VAL A 182 2.08 -0.77 -7.06
CA VAL A 182 0.97 -0.92 -8.01
C VAL A 182 -0.07 0.15 -7.72
N GLY A 183 -0.70 0.70 -8.76
CA GLY A 183 -1.63 1.82 -8.68
C GLY A 183 -3.05 1.49 -9.13
N GLY A 184 -3.99 2.38 -8.79
CA GLY A 184 -5.37 2.36 -9.28
C GLY A 184 -5.55 3.10 -10.59
N ASP A 185 -4.67 4.06 -10.87
CA ASP A 185 -4.71 4.88 -12.08
C ASP A 185 -4.51 4.08 -13.36
N TYR A 186 -5.23 4.45 -14.39
CA TYR A 186 -5.09 3.89 -15.72
C TYR A 186 -5.23 4.99 -16.78
N TYR A 187 -4.41 4.92 -17.82
CA TYR A 187 -4.54 5.70 -19.03
C TYR A 187 -4.30 4.84 -20.27
N ASP A 188 -4.95 5.18 -21.39
CA ASP A 188 -4.75 4.44 -22.64
C ASP A 188 -5.00 5.32 -23.86
N LEU A 189 -4.37 4.92 -24.97
CA LEU A 189 -4.57 5.45 -26.31
C LEU A 189 -4.79 4.28 -27.27
N ILE A 190 -5.97 4.21 -27.86
CA ILE A 190 -6.41 3.06 -28.66
C ILE A 190 -6.87 3.54 -30.02
N SER A 191 -6.10 3.22 -31.06
CA SER A 191 -6.48 3.50 -32.44
C SER A 191 -7.53 2.51 -32.91
N SER A 192 -8.57 3.01 -33.60
CA SER A 192 -9.61 2.21 -34.24
C SER A 192 -9.61 2.53 -35.74
N GLY A 193 -8.99 1.68 -36.50
CA GLY A 193 -8.67 1.97 -37.90
C GLY A 193 -7.63 3.10 -38.06
N GLU A 194 -7.70 3.82 -39.17
CA GLU A 194 -6.77 4.92 -39.49
C GLU A 194 -7.33 6.30 -39.09
N ASP A 195 -8.63 6.38 -38.82
CA ASP A 195 -9.35 7.64 -38.69
C ASP A 195 -9.81 7.97 -37.27
N LYS A 196 -9.80 7.01 -36.34
CA LYS A 196 -10.29 7.22 -34.98
C LYS A 196 -9.26 6.89 -33.90
N LEU A 197 -9.20 7.76 -32.90
CA LEU A 197 -8.45 7.55 -31.68
C LEU A 197 -9.37 7.61 -30.46
N TYR A 198 -9.34 6.59 -29.65
CA TYR A 198 -9.86 6.62 -28.27
C TYR A 198 -8.71 6.92 -27.32
N PHE A 199 -8.97 7.78 -26.36
CA PHE A 199 -8.03 8.07 -25.28
C PHE A 199 -8.80 8.20 -23.96
N CYS A 200 -8.20 7.71 -22.90
CA CYS A 200 -8.89 7.66 -21.61
C CYS A 200 -7.94 7.84 -20.44
N ILE A 201 -8.55 8.19 -19.31
CA ILE A 201 -7.95 8.14 -17.97
C ILE A 201 -8.99 7.65 -16.99
N ALA A 202 -8.56 6.89 -15.99
CA ALA A 202 -9.39 6.37 -14.92
C ALA A 202 -8.62 6.34 -13.62
N ASP A 203 -9.35 6.44 -12.51
CA ASP A 203 -8.85 6.20 -11.17
C ASP A 203 -9.81 5.28 -10.42
N VAL A 204 -9.27 4.18 -9.89
CA VAL A 204 -10.01 3.13 -9.18
C VAL A 204 -10.02 3.41 -7.69
N SER A 205 -11.21 3.43 -7.09
CA SER A 205 -11.39 3.64 -5.65
C SER A 205 -10.58 2.67 -4.79
N GLY A 206 -9.78 3.22 -3.88
CA GLY A 206 -8.90 2.48 -2.99
C GLY A 206 -7.49 2.36 -3.56
N LYS A 207 -6.59 1.66 -2.83
CA LYS A 207 -5.16 1.64 -3.14
C LYS A 207 -4.60 0.23 -3.15
N GLY A 208 -3.42 0.09 -3.75
CA GLY A 208 -2.65 -1.16 -3.74
C GLY A 208 -3.20 -2.26 -4.63
N MET A 209 -3.00 -3.52 -4.25
CA MET A 209 -3.29 -4.68 -5.08
C MET A 209 -4.76 -4.80 -5.52
N ALA A 210 -5.71 -4.45 -4.64
CA ALA A 210 -7.13 -4.55 -4.98
C ALA A 210 -7.53 -3.56 -6.08
N ALA A 211 -7.06 -2.31 -6.01
CA ALA A 211 -7.27 -1.30 -7.04
C ALA A 211 -6.59 -1.71 -8.36
N ALA A 212 -5.35 -2.20 -8.30
CA ALA A 212 -4.61 -2.65 -9.48
C ALA A 212 -5.30 -3.83 -10.21
N LEU A 213 -5.88 -4.79 -9.48
CA LEU A 213 -6.63 -5.90 -10.06
C LEU A 213 -7.93 -5.42 -10.72
N LEU A 214 -8.66 -4.50 -10.08
CA LEU A 214 -9.88 -3.94 -10.66
C LEU A 214 -9.57 -3.11 -11.90
N MET A 215 -8.50 -2.32 -11.88
CA MET A 215 -7.99 -1.59 -13.04
C MET A 215 -7.69 -2.54 -14.22
N SER A 216 -7.03 -3.67 -13.94
CA SER A 216 -6.71 -4.66 -14.98
C SER A 216 -7.95 -5.26 -15.62
N ASN A 217 -8.98 -5.58 -14.82
CA ASN A 217 -10.28 -6.07 -15.31
C ASN A 217 -10.98 -4.98 -16.15
N PHE A 218 -10.96 -3.73 -15.67
CA PHE A 218 -11.54 -2.59 -16.39
C PHE A 218 -10.87 -2.39 -17.74
N GLN A 219 -9.54 -2.38 -17.80
CA GLN A 219 -8.75 -2.26 -19.03
C GLN A 219 -9.13 -3.35 -20.05
N ALA A 220 -9.22 -4.60 -19.62
CA ALA A 220 -9.58 -5.71 -20.50
C ALA A 220 -11.01 -5.57 -21.05
N ALA A 221 -11.97 -5.16 -20.20
CA ALA A 221 -13.34 -4.89 -20.61
C ALA A 221 -13.43 -3.74 -21.61
N LEU A 222 -12.79 -2.59 -21.31
CA LEU A 222 -12.73 -1.43 -22.18
C LEU A 222 -12.19 -1.77 -23.57
N ARG A 223 -11.00 -2.39 -23.62
CA ARG A 223 -10.38 -2.76 -24.90
C ARG A 223 -11.19 -3.77 -25.69
N THR A 224 -11.92 -4.66 -25.03
CA THR A 224 -12.80 -5.64 -25.69
C THR A 224 -14.02 -4.94 -26.30
N LEU A 225 -14.67 -4.06 -25.55
CA LEU A 225 -15.84 -3.30 -26.02
C LEU A 225 -15.51 -2.34 -27.15
N LEU A 226 -14.37 -1.63 -27.09
CA LEU A 226 -13.93 -0.76 -28.16
C LEU A 226 -13.67 -1.50 -29.48
N ARG A 227 -13.20 -2.75 -29.45
CA ARG A 227 -13.03 -3.60 -30.65
C ARG A 227 -14.34 -4.01 -31.31
N SER A 228 -15.43 -4.08 -30.55
CA SER A 228 -16.77 -4.44 -31.07
C SER A 228 -17.51 -3.27 -31.74
N HIS A 229 -16.88 -2.10 -31.86
CA HIS A 229 -17.44 -0.91 -32.50
C HIS A 229 -18.75 -0.43 -31.83
N THR A 230 -18.82 -0.56 -30.53
CA THR A 230 -19.93 -0.11 -29.71
C THR A 230 -19.96 1.42 -29.65
N ASP A 231 -21.13 2.04 -29.72
CA ASP A 231 -21.26 3.48 -29.48
C ASP A 231 -20.91 3.85 -28.02
N LEU A 232 -20.55 5.12 -27.77
CA LEU A 232 -20.06 5.56 -26.46
C LEU A 232 -21.10 5.35 -25.34
N GLU A 233 -22.37 5.59 -25.63
CA GLU A 233 -23.45 5.44 -24.65
C GLU A 233 -23.57 3.98 -24.18
N THR A 234 -23.67 3.06 -25.13
CA THR A 234 -23.75 1.62 -24.87
C THR A 234 -22.46 1.11 -24.20
N LEU A 235 -21.30 1.61 -24.62
CA LEU A 235 -20.01 1.24 -24.03
C LEU A 235 -19.95 1.60 -22.55
N ILE A 236 -20.32 2.82 -22.18
CA ILE A 236 -20.32 3.27 -20.77
C ILE A 236 -21.29 2.45 -19.92
N GLN A 237 -22.50 2.16 -20.45
CA GLN A 237 -23.47 1.31 -19.74
C GLN A 237 -22.94 -0.11 -19.50
N GLN A 238 -22.29 -0.72 -20.50
CA GLN A 238 -21.72 -2.06 -20.39
C GLN A 238 -20.53 -2.10 -19.44
N LEU A 239 -19.67 -1.08 -19.45
CA LEU A 239 -18.58 -0.95 -18.49
C LEU A 239 -19.09 -0.82 -17.05
N ASN A 240 -20.09 0.05 -16.85
CA ASN A 240 -20.72 0.21 -15.54
C ASN A 240 -21.32 -1.09 -15.03
N PHE A 241 -22.09 -1.79 -15.87
CA PHE A 241 -22.70 -3.07 -15.52
C PHE A 241 -21.64 -4.12 -15.15
N THR A 242 -20.58 -4.21 -15.96
CA THR A 242 -19.46 -5.15 -15.70
C THR A 242 -18.78 -4.89 -14.37
N LEU A 243 -18.52 -3.62 -14.06
CA LEU A 243 -17.90 -3.23 -12.78
C LEU A 243 -18.84 -3.49 -11.60
N PHE A 244 -20.09 -3.08 -11.71
CA PHE A 244 -21.09 -3.30 -10.66
C PHE A 244 -21.30 -4.80 -10.39
N ASP A 245 -21.42 -5.62 -11.45
CA ASP A 245 -21.58 -7.07 -11.28
C ASP A 245 -20.38 -7.73 -10.60
N LEU A 246 -19.17 -7.27 -10.91
CA LEU A 246 -17.92 -7.75 -10.31
C LEU A 246 -17.79 -7.35 -8.83
N THR A 247 -18.14 -6.11 -8.48
CA THR A 247 -17.86 -5.53 -7.16
C THR A 247 -19.09 -5.41 -6.27
N LYS A 248 -20.29 -5.61 -6.82
CA LYS A 248 -21.59 -5.41 -6.16
C LYS A 248 -21.75 -4.01 -5.56
N GLY A 249 -21.12 -3.01 -6.18
CA GLY A 249 -21.13 -1.62 -5.71
C GLY A 249 -20.16 -1.28 -4.60
N GLU A 250 -19.36 -2.25 -4.11
CA GLU A 250 -18.36 -1.98 -3.06
C GLU A 250 -17.14 -1.20 -3.56
N ARG A 251 -16.88 -1.25 -4.86
CA ARG A 251 -15.79 -0.53 -5.53
C ARG A 251 -16.32 0.14 -6.79
N PHE A 252 -15.77 1.30 -7.05
CA PHE A 252 -16.11 2.14 -8.19
C PHE A 252 -14.84 2.75 -8.80
N LEU A 253 -14.99 3.40 -9.92
CA LEU A 253 -13.92 4.20 -10.50
C LEU A 253 -14.47 5.48 -11.12
N THR A 254 -13.61 6.48 -11.18
CA THR A 254 -13.81 7.66 -12.01
C THR A 254 -13.21 7.41 -13.38
N PHE A 255 -13.83 7.90 -14.45
CA PHE A 255 -13.40 7.60 -15.80
C PHE A 255 -13.69 8.73 -16.77
N PHE A 256 -12.73 9.04 -17.62
CA PHE A 256 -12.94 9.89 -18.79
C PHE A 256 -12.57 9.13 -20.06
N LEU A 257 -13.45 9.19 -21.06
CA LEU A 257 -13.21 8.62 -22.39
C LEU A 257 -13.47 9.68 -23.48
N GLY A 258 -12.48 9.91 -24.33
CA GLY A 258 -12.60 10.69 -25.54
C GLY A 258 -12.49 9.82 -26.80
N GLU A 259 -13.31 10.11 -27.80
CA GLU A 259 -13.26 9.57 -29.16
C GLU A 259 -12.99 10.74 -30.10
N TYR A 260 -11.85 10.76 -30.76
CA TYR A 260 -11.53 11.78 -31.76
C TYR A 260 -11.49 11.17 -33.16
N GLU A 261 -12.22 11.79 -34.09
CA GLU A 261 -12.26 11.42 -35.51
C GLU A 261 -11.44 12.42 -36.34
N PHE A 262 -10.33 11.97 -36.91
CA PHE A 262 -9.39 12.84 -37.61
C PHE A 262 -10.00 13.48 -38.88
N ALA A 263 -10.83 12.76 -39.64
CA ALA A 263 -11.44 13.24 -40.87
C ALA A 263 -12.38 14.42 -40.60
N SER A 264 -13.29 14.31 -39.63
CA SER A 264 -14.25 15.38 -39.29
C SER A 264 -13.68 16.43 -38.34
N GLY A 265 -12.71 16.05 -37.50
CA GLY A 265 -12.24 16.84 -36.37
C GLY A 265 -13.22 16.84 -35.20
N ASN A 266 -14.07 15.85 -35.12
CA ASN A 266 -15.06 15.74 -34.04
C ASN A 266 -14.47 15.02 -32.85
N LEU A 267 -14.60 15.64 -31.69
CA LEU A 267 -14.31 15.03 -30.37
C LEU A 267 -15.62 14.75 -29.67
N ARG A 268 -15.94 13.47 -29.48
CA ARG A 268 -17.01 13.00 -28.60
C ARG A 268 -16.38 12.53 -27.29
N PHE A 269 -17.02 12.78 -26.15
CA PHE A 269 -16.48 12.37 -24.87
C PHE A 269 -17.53 12.12 -23.82
N VAL A 270 -17.16 11.34 -22.81
CA VAL A 270 -17.95 11.11 -21.60
C VAL A 270 -17.02 11.23 -20.39
N ASN A 271 -17.42 12.08 -19.44
CA ASN A 271 -16.81 12.17 -18.12
C ASN A 271 -17.68 11.42 -17.09
N ALA A 272 -17.20 10.33 -16.56
CA ALA A 272 -17.87 9.54 -15.54
C ALA A 272 -17.31 9.85 -14.14
N GLY A 273 -17.61 11.07 -13.66
CA GLY A 273 -17.21 11.52 -12.32
C GLY A 273 -15.70 11.72 -12.14
N HIS A 274 -14.93 11.84 -13.22
CA HIS A 274 -13.49 12.08 -13.18
C HIS A 274 -13.19 13.58 -13.14
N ASN A 275 -11.98 13.97 -12.69
CA ASN A 275 -11.49 15.33 -12.79
C ASN A 275 -11.61 15.82 -14.23
N PRO A 276 -12.32 16.93 -14.49
CA PRO A 276 -12.60 17.35 -15.87
C PRO A 276 -11.30 17.66 -16.64
N PRO A 277 -11.04 16.98 -17.77
CA PRO A 277 -9.90 17.32 -18.60
C PRO A 277 -9.95 18.75 -19.11
N VAL A 278 -8.78 19.35 -19.26
CA VAL A 278 -8.61 20.71 -19.74
C VAL A 278 -8.29 20.67 -21.24
N LEU A 279 -9.18 21.22 -22.06
CA LEU A 279 -8.99 21.38 -23.49
C LEU A 279 -8.57 22.82 -23.80
N TYR A 280 -7.44 22.97 -24.49
CA TYR A 280 -6.94 24.24 -25.02
C TYR A 280 -7.04 24.24 -26.52
N GLY A 281 -7.84 25.13 -27.08
CA GLY A 281 -7.95 25.35 -28.53
C GLY A 281 -6.95 26.40 -29.01
N ALA A 282 -5.97 26.00 -29.81
CA ALA A 282 -4.96 26.94 -30.29
C ALA A 282 -5.55 28.06 -31.19
N ALA A 283 -6.58 27.74 -31.98
CA ALA A 283 -7.25 28.70 -32.84
C ALA A 283 -8.12 29.71 -32.07
N SER A 284 -8.81 29.27 -31.02
CA SER A 284 -9.66 30.12 -30.17
C SER A 284 -8.87 30.87 -29.11
N GLY A 285 -7.72 30.31 -28.70
CA GLY A 285 -6.94 30.81 -27.55
C GLY A 285 -7.64 30.57 -26.20
N THR A 286 -8.70 29.75 -26.18
CA THR A 286 -9.54 29.50 -25.00
C THR A 286 -9.23 28.16 -24.36
N THR A 287 -9.41 28.10 -23.05
CA THR A 287 -9.31 26.90 -22.22
C THR A 287 -10.70 26.56 -21.69
N GLU A 288 -11.12 25.30 -21.82
CA GLU A 288 -12.38 24.80 -21.28
C GLU A 288 -12.22 23.47 -20.58
N PHE A 289 -13.14 23.18 -19.64
CA PHE A 289 -13.24 21.88 -18.97
C PHE A 289 -14.26 21.00 -19.69
N LEU A 290 -13.95 19.70 -19.82
CA LEU A 290 -14.82 18.72 -20.46
C LEU A 290 -15.60 17.96 -19.37
N GLU A 291 -16.81 18.44 -19.06
CA GLU A 291 -17.62 17.97 -17.92
C GLU A 291 -18.77 17.02 -18.33
N ALA A 292 -19.27 17.08 -19.58
CA ALA A 292 -20.41 16.29 -20.01
C ALA A 292 -20.19 14.79 -19.80
N GLY A 293 -21.15 14.12 -19.19
CA GLY A 293 -20.97 12.70 -18.88
C GLY A 293 -22.01 12.12 -17.95
N THR A 294 -21.54 11.40 -16.95
CA THR A 294 -22.35 10.70 -15.94
C THR A 294 -21.65 10.70 -14.60
N THR A 295 -22.20 9.96 -13.62
CA THR A 295 -21.54 9.70 -12.33
C THR A 295 -20.47 8.61 -12.44
N ILE A 296 -19.76 8.37 -11.35
CA ILE A 296 -18.75 7.30 -11.21
C ILE A 296 -19.29 5.94 -11.67
N LEU A 297 -18.44 5.08 -12.25
CA LEU A 297 -18.83 3.77 -12.75
C LEU A 297 -18.66 2.69 -11.67
N GLY A 298 -19.60 1.74 -11.65
CA GLY A 298 -19.56 0.59 -10.75
C GLY A 298 -20.24 0.79 -9.39
N ALA A 299 -20.62 2.02 -9.03
CA ALA A 299 -21.30 2.30 -7.77
C ALA A 299 -22.80 1.96 -7.80
N PHE A 300 -23.44 2.06 -8.97
CA PHE A 300 -24.86 1.82 -9.17
C PHE A 300 -25.06 0.74 -10.24
N GLU A 301 -26.11 -0.07 -10.10
CA GLU A 301 -26.43 -1.11 -11.09
C GLU A 301 -26.67 -0.53 -12.48
N PHE A 302 -27.34 0.61 -12.57
CA PHE A 302 -27.62 1.32 -13.81
C PHE A 302 -27.05 2.73 -13.75
N VAL A 303 -26.56 3.20 -14.89
CA VAL A 303 -26.14 4.60 -15.06
C VAL A 303 -27.39 5.50 -14.99
N PRO A 304 -27.49 6.41 -14.00
CA PRO A 304 -28.72 7.16 -13.75
C PRO A 304 -29.02 8.23 -14.81
N PHE A 305 -28.00 8.74 -15.45
CA PHE A 305 -28.05 9.70 -16.56
C PHE A 305 -26.77 9.58 -17.37
N LEU A 306 -26.81 9.95 -18.63
CA LEU A 306 -25.64 9.92 -19.50
C LEU A 306 -25.77 11.00 -20.59
N GLU A 307 -24.77 11.87 -20.66
CA GLU A 307 -24.63 12.90 -21.68
C GLU A 307 -23.32 12.70 -22.43
N VAL A 308 -23.36 12.62 -23.75
CA VAL A 308 -22.17 12.59 -24.57
C VAL A 308 -21.84 14.01 -25.02
N GLY A 309 -20.69 14.51 -24.56
CA GLY A 309 -20.17 15.80 -24.99
C GLY A 309 -19.68 15.73 -26.44
N LEU A 310 -19.85 16.83 -27.20
CA LEU A 310 -19.40 16.95 -28.57
C LEU A 310 -18.67 18.30 -28.77
N ARG A 311 -17.52 18.25 -29.43
CA ARG A 311 -16.83 19.42 -29.99
C ARG A 311 -16.54 19.16 -31.47
N GLU A 312 -17.06 19.99 -32.31
CA GLU A 312 -16.99 19.81 -33.77
C GLU A 312 -15.84 20.59 -34.38
N GLY A 313 -15.21 20.00 -35.38
CA GLY A 313 -14.23 20.67 -36.22
C GLY A 313 -12.92 21.08 -35.55
N LEU A 314 -12.59 20.43 -34.42
CA LEU A 314 -11.31 20.65 -33.75
C LEU A 314 -10.15 20.18 -34.62
N ARG A 315 -9.11 21.03 -34.78
CA ARG A 315 -7.93 20.70 -35.61
C ARG A 315 -6.62 20.87 -34.85
N ASP A 316 -6.41 22.07 -34.31
CA ASP A 316 -5.22 22.39 -33.52
C ASP A 316 -5.63 22.60 -32.06
N PHE A 317 -5.41 21.62 -31.24
CA PHE A 317 -5.77 21.67 -29.81
C PHE A 317 -4.86 20.80 -28.97
N THR A 318 -4.82 21.07 -27.68
CA THR A 318 -4.17 20.24 -26.68
C THR A 318 -5.20 19.86 -25.60
N ILE A 319 -5.21 18.62 -25.16
CA ILE A 319 -6.01 18.17 -24.04
C ILE A 319 -5.11 17.62 -22.96
N HIS A 320 -5.37 18.00 -21.71
CA HIS A 320 -4.69 17.53 -20.51
C HIS A 320 -5.68 16.77 -19.64
N LEU A 321 -5.41 15.49 -19.42
CA LEU A 321 -6.16 14.60 -18.54
C LEU A 321 -5.32 14.37 -17.30
N TYR A 322 -5.93 14.38 -16.11
CA TYR A 322 -5.20 14.24 -14.84
C TYR A 322 -6.07 13.58 -13.78
N THR A 323 -5.43 12.84 -12.87
CA THR A 323 -6.07 12.24 -11.68
C THR A 323 -5.99 13.21 -10.49
N ASP A 324 -6.83 12.97 -9.48
CA ASP A 324 -6.91 13.78 -8.27
C ASP A 324 -5.60 13.81 -7.48
N GLY A 325 -4.80 12.72 -7.50
CA GLY A 325 -3.47 12.71 -6.87
C GLY A 325 -2.52 13.80 -7.37
N LEU A 326 -2.82 14.42 -8.54
CA LEU A 326 -2.10 15.62 -8.99
C LEU A 326 -2.57 16.86 -8.23
N THR A 327 -3.88 17.10 -8.15
CA THR A 327 -4.45 18.29 -7.51
C THR A 327 -4.40 18.22 -6.00
N GLU A 328 -4.48 17.02 -5.42
CA GLU A 328 -4.36 16.76 -3.98
C GLU A 328 -2.91 16.63 -3.48
N ALA A 329 -1.92 16.78 -4.38
CA ALA A 329 -0.52 16.76 -3.98
C ALA A 329 -0.22 17.88 -2.97
N MET A 330 0.34 17.51 -1.81
CA MET A 330 0.60 18.43 -0.69
C MET A 330 2.00 19.03 -0.72
N ASN A 331 2.11 20.25 -0.21
CA ASN A 331 3.38 20.87 0.16
C ASN A 331 3.67 20.65 1.67
N PRO A 332 4.85 21.05 2.20
CA PRO A 332 5.18 20.93 3.63
C PRO A 332 4.27 21.77 4.55
N GLU A 333 3.59 22.75 4.00
CA GLU A 333 2.64 23.62 4.69
C GLU A 333 1.22 23.04 4.71
N GLU A 334 1.04 21.77 4.22
CA GLU A 334 -0.23 21.03 4.07
C GLU A 334 -1.25 21.73 3.13
N GLU A 335 -0.76 22.48 2.16
CA GLU A 335 -1.61 23.04 1.10
C GLU A 335 -1.60 22.11 -0.11
N GLU A 336 -2.77 21.90 -0.73
CA GLU A 336 -2.93 21.17 -1.99
C GLU A 336 -2.41 21.98 -3.18
N PHE A 337 -1.95 21.29 -4.21
CA PHE A 337 -1.59 21.93 -5.49
C PHE A 337 -2.81 22.61 -6.10
N GLY A 338 -3.92 21.93 -6.16
CA GLY A 338 -5.23 22.44 -6.56
C GLY A 338 -5.40 22.65 -8.06
N GLU A 339 -6.65 22.75 -8.51
CA GLU A 339 -7.01 22.97 -9.92
C GLU A 339 -6.60 24.34 -10.44
N GLU A 340 -6.64 25.37 -9.59
CA GLU A 340 -6.26 26.72 -9.99
C GLU A 340 -4.79 26.82 -10.42
N ARG A 341 -3.88 26.26 -9.59
CA ARG A 341 -2.45 26.21 -9.93
C ARG A 341 -2.19 25.36 -11.19
N LEU A 342 -2.93 24.27 -11.36
CA LEU A 342 -2.84 23.46 -12.57
C LEU A 342 -3.27 24.26 -13.80
N LYS A 343 -4.39 24.96 -13.72
CA LYS A 343 -4.90 25.80 -14.81
C LYS A 343 -3.93 26.92 -15.16
N GLU A 344 -3.42 27.65 -14.17
CA GLU A 344 -2.39 28.69 -14.38
C GLU A 344 -1.13 28.12 -15.04
N PHE A 345 -0.70 26.91 -14.62
CA PHE A 345 0.43 26.25 -15.22
C PHE A 345 0.17 25.89 -16.68
N ILE A 346 -1.01 25.34 -17.00
CA ILE A 346 -1.41 25.01 -18.38
C ILE A 346 -1.46 26.28 -19.24
N GLU A 347 -2.10 27.34 -18.79
CA GLU A 347 -2.22 28.60 -19.52
C GLU A 347 -0.86 29.24 -19.84
N LYS A 348 0.06 29.20 -18.88
CA LYS A 348 1.42 29.71 -19.05
C LYS A 348 2.25 28.92 -20.05
N ASN A 349 2.01 27.61 -20.16
CA ASN A 349 2.82 26.69 -20.94
C ASN A 349 2.08 26.09 -22.16
N LYS A 350 0.92 26.62 -22.51
CA LYS A 350 -0.02 26.10 -23.54
C LYS A 350 0.57 25.88 -24.93
N ASP A 351 1.58 26.65 -25.29
CA ASP A 351 2.21 26.59 -26.62
C ASP A 351 3.38 25.59 -26.68
N GLN A 352 3.77 25.04 -25.56
CA GLN A 352 4.89 24.10 -25.47
C GLN A 352 4.53 22.74 -26.09
N ASP A 353 5.57 22.05 -26.59
CA ASP A 353 5.48 20.65 -26.96
C ASP A 353 5.19 19.79 -25.68
N PRO A 354 4.34 18.76 -25.76
CA PRO A 354 3.99 17.94 -24.59
C PRO A 354 5.19 17.43 -23.79
N ALA A 355 6.27 17.03 -24.43
CA ALA A 355 7.47 16.57 -23.74
C ALA A 355 8.17 17.70 -22.95
N GLN A 356 8.18 18.94 -23.45
CA GLN A 356 8.68 20.08 -22.70
C GLN A 356 7.75 20.46 -21.57
N PHE A 357 6.44 20.51 -21.82
CA PHE A 357 5.41 20.77 -20.82
C PHE A 357 5.55 19.83 -19.63
N HIS A 358 5.68 18.52 -19.85
CA HIS A 358 5.82 17.52 -18.79
C HIS A 358 7.14 17.64 -18.00
N ARG A 359 8.25 18.03 -18.67
CA ARG A 359 9.51 18.31 -17.94
C ARG A 359 9.37 19.50 -16.99
N GLU A 360 8.74 20.57 -17.45
CA GLU A 360 8.52 21.77 -16.63
C GLU A 360 7.51 21.49 -15.52
N PHE A 361 6.46 20.72 -15.81
CA PHE A 361 5.48 20.27 -14.82
C PHE A 361 6.15 19.48 -13.69
N ARG A 362 6.97 18.48 -14.00
CA ARG A 362 7.71 17.71 -12.98
C ARG A 362 8.57 18.62 -12.12
N SER A 363 9.28 19.57 -12.73
CA SER A 363 10.08 20.54 -11.99
C SER A 363 9.24 21.45 -11.09
N ALA A 364 8.04 21.82 -11.52
CA ALA A 364 7.10 22.62 -10.72
C ALA A 364 6.58 21.82 -9.53
N MET A 365 6.19 20.54 -9.75
CA MET A 365 5.74 19.64 -8.70
C MET A 365 6.83 19.35 -7.68
N ASP A 366 8.07 19.10 -8.11
CA ASP A 366 9.21 18.88 -7.21
C ASP A 366 9.49 20.10 -6.32
N LYS A 367 9.32 21.31 -6.86
CA LYS A 367 9.47 22.58 -6.11
C LYS A 367 8.32 22.82 -5.14
N PHE A 368 7.12 22.44 -5.51
CA PHE A 368 5.92 22.61 -4.69
C PHE A 368 5.92 21.61 -3.54
N SER A 369 6.07 20.32 -3.82
CA SER A 369 6.03 19.25 -2.82
C SER A 369 7.23 19.26 -1.87
N LYS A 370 8.39 19.80 -2.29
CA LYS A 370 9.63 19.82 -1.49
C LYS A 370 9.97 18.46 -0.87
N LYS A 371 9.71 17.36 -1.60
CA LYS A 371 9.87 15.96 -1.21
C LYS A 371 8.83 15.41 -0.22
N VAL A 372 7.71 16.08 0.02
CA VAL A 372 6.54 15.45 0.64
C VAL A 372 6.11 14.30 -0.28
N PRO A 373 5.95 13.06 0.23
CA PRO A 373 5.46 11.96 -0.58
C PRO A 373 4.04 12.23 -1.07
N PHE A 374 3.75 11.83 -2.30
CA PHE A 374 2.39 11.87 -2.81
C PHE A 374 1.51 10.87 -2.03
N HIS A 375 0.29 11.26 -1.72
CA HIS A 375 -0.64 10.43 -0.96
C HIS A 375 -1.47 9.51 -1.88
N ASP A 376 -1.51 9.80 -3.19
CA ASP A 376 -2.17 8.99 -4.21
C ASP A 376 -1.33 8.87 -5.47
N ASP A 377 -1.80 8.02 -6.42
CA ASP A 377 -1.22 7.90 -7.75
C ASP A 377 -1.38 9.23 -8.48
N LEU A 378 -0.32 9.74 -9.10
CA LEU A 378 -0.33 10.97 -9.86
C LEU A 378 -0.21 10.65 -11.34
N THR A 379 -1.23 10.95 -12.10
CA THR A 379 -1.23 10.82 -13.56
C THR A 379 -1.55 12.14 -14.24
N LEU A 380 -0.74 12.52 -15.20
CA LEU A 380 -1.00 13.61 -16.13
C LEU A 380 -0.71 13.09 -17.54
N LEU A 381 -1.72 13.07 -18.41
CA LEU A 381 -1.63 12.70 -19.82
C LEU A 381 -1.94 13.93 -20.68
N SER A 382 -1.03 14.29 -21.56
CA SER A 382 -1.23 15.40 -22.50
C SER A 382 -1.21 14.91 -23.93
N LEU A 383 -2.22 15.28 -24.70
CA LEU A 383 -2.37 14.97 -26.12
C LEU A 383 -2.44 16.26 -26.91
N ARG A 384 -1.52 16.47 -27.84
CA ARG A 384 -1.53 17.59 -28.80
C ARG A 384 -1.90 17.09 -30.18
N PHE A 385 -3.01 17.59 -30.68
CA PHE A 385 -3.47 17.36 -32.05
C PHE A 385 -3.08 18.55 -32.91
N SER A 386 -2.44 18.29 -34.03
CA SER A 386 -2.04 19.30 -34.99
C SER A 386 -2.74 19.06 -36.32
N ARG A 387 -2.94 20.14 -37.10
CA ARG A 387 -3.62 20.08 -38.40
C ARG A 387 -2.83 19.16 -39.34
N ALA A 388 -3.55 18.28 -40.04
CA ALA A 388 -3.04 17.52 -41.16
C ALA A 388 -2.83 18.46 -42.40
#